data_707b3eea7970df7225f148d85732b34a
#
_entry.id   707b3eea7970df7225f148d85732b34a
#
_cell.length_a   1.000
_cell.length_b   1.000
_cell.length_c   1.000
_cell.angle_alpha   90.00
_cell.angle_beta   90.00
_cell.angle_gamma   90.00
#
_symmetry.space_group_name_H-M   'P 1'
#
loop_
_entity.id
_entity.type
_entity.pdbx_description
1 polymer ?
#
loop_
_entity_poly.entity_id
_entity_poly.type
_entity_poly.pdbx_seq_one_letter_code
_entity_poly.pdbx_strand_id
1 'polypeptide(L)'
;MTCRVPAFSLLVAALLLPALAWKAPAQEVKSLSIGTFHSPKGIGLCMELKQESASFDSFDIIADMFGVLNGSHSKPGIKATYCRDITLKHSSHDEYDLDLYAGPGITAGYVRDINEPMSLVAGMSGSAGCRLFFDSRRVVVYLELGLDLAAELNRNNRFRNVDLTIYKSGILHVFYPQVRLLWQL
;
A
#
# COMPACT_ATOMS: atom_id res chain seq x y z
N MET A 1 33.09 -25.29 4.82
CA MET A 1 32.97 -23.84 4.55
C MET A 1 31.57 -23.56 4.06
N THR A 2 30.65 -23.17 4.93
CA THR A 2 29.26 -22.81 4.57
C THR A 2 29.22 -21.30 4.35
N CYS A 3 29.07 -20.92 3.10
CA CYS A 3 28.94 -19.51 2.72
C CYS A 3 27.55 -19.03 3.18
N ARG A 4 27.47 -18.31 4.31
CA ARG A 4 26.26 -17.65 4.78
C ARG A 4 26.10 -16.37 3.98
N VAL A 5 25.25 -16.40 2.97
CA VAL A 5 24.79 -15.18 2.29
C VAL A 5 23.97 -14.39 3.33
N PRO A 6 24.30 -13.13 3.62
CA PRO A 6 23.54 -12.35 4.58
C PRO A 6 22.11 -12.18 4.04
N ALA A 7 21.13 -12.58 4.83
CA ALA A 7 19.69 -12.53 4.48
C ALA A 7 19.24 -11.14 3.98
N PHE A 8 19.93 -10.09 4.41
CA PHE A 8 19.73 -8.71 3.99
C PHE A 8 20.00 -8.48 2.49
N SER A 9 21.05 -9.15 1.94
CA SER A 9 21.37 -9.02 0.50
C SER A 9 20.32 -9.71 -0.38
N LEU A 10 19.73 -10.81 0.08
CA LEU A 10 18.64 -11.49 -0.62
C LEU A 10 17.34 -10.68 -0.59
N LEU A 11 17.05 -10.02 0.52
CA LEU A 11 15.85 -9.16 0.64
C LEU A 11 15.96 -7.92 -0.25
N VAL A 12 17.12 -7.28 -0.28
CA VAL A 12 17.40 -6.13 -1.16
C VAL A 12 17.33 -6.55 -2.63
N ALA A 13 17.87 -7.72 -2.98
CA ALA A 13 17.80 -8.25 -4.34
C ALA A 13 16.36 -8.60 -4.73
N ALA A 14 15.56 -9.19 -3.83
CA ALA A 14 14.16 -9.51 -4.08
C ALA A 14 13.27 -8.27 -4.23
N LEU A 15 13.62 -7.15 -3.58
CA LEU A 15 12.94 -5.86 -3.72
C LEU A 15 13.36 -5.08 -4.99
N LEU A 16 14.61 -5.28 -5.44
CA LEU A 16 15.13 -4.59 -6.61
C LEU A 16 14.83 -5.32 -7.93
N LEU A 17 14.68 -6.64 -7.92
CA LEU A 17 14.39 -7.44 -9.11
C LEU A 17 13.10 -7.02 -9.85
N PRO A 18 11.95 -6.80 -9.19
CA PRO A 18 10.76 -6.31 -9.89
C PRO A 18 10.91 -4.88 -10.41
N ALA A 19 11.66 -4.02 -9.73
CA ALA A 19 11.92 -2.66 -10.20
C ALA A 19 12.82 -2.61 -11.45
N LEU A 20 13.75 -3.56 -11.59
CA LEU A 20 14.64 -3.68 -12.75
C LEU A 20 14.00 -4.41 -13.95
N ALA A 21 13.07 -5.33 -13.68
CA ALA A 21 12.35 -6.06 -14.73
C ALA A 21 11.22 -5.23 -15.39
N TRP A 22 10.81 -4.14 -14.74
CA TRP A 22 9.74 -3.28 -15.24
C TRP A 22 10.29 -2.21 -16.18
N LYS A 23 10.75 -2.61 -17.37
CA LYS A 23 10.78 -1.72 -18.51
C LYS A 23 9.32 -1.51 -18.97
N ALA A 24 8.55 -0.77 -18.19
CA ALA A 24 7.31 -0.22 -18.72
C ALA A 24 7.70 0.69 -19.89
N PRO A 25 7.11 0.53 -21.08
CA PRO A 25 7.23 1.56 -22.11
C PRO A 25 6.84 2.88 -21.45
N ALA A 26 7.56 3.96 -21.74
CA ALA A 26 7.25 5.28 -21.22
C ALA A 26 5.83 5.63 -21.66
N GLN A 27 4.86 5.27 -20.84
CA GLN A 27 3.45 5.59 -21.06
C GLN A 27 3.25 7.04 -20.63
N GLU A 28 2.68 7.82 -21.52
CA GLU A 28 2.39 9.22 -21.24
C GLU A 28 1.40 9.32 -20.06
N VAL A 29 1.83 10.02 -19.02
CA VAL A 29 0.99 10.26 -17.83
C VAL A 29 -0.03 11.33 -18.22
N LYS A 30 -1.31 10.98 -18.24
CA LYS A 30 -2.39 11.91 -18.60
C LYS A 30 -2.80 12.82 -17.46
N SER A 31 -2.76 12.35 -16.24
CA SER A 31 -3.11 13.13 -15.07
C SER A 31 -2.43 12.63 -13.82
N LEU A 32 -2.13 13.57 -12.94
CA LEU A 32 -1.61 13.35 -11.60
C LEU A 32 -2.69 13.78 -10.61
N SER A 33 -2.97 12.94 -9.62
CA SER A 33 -3.83 13.32 -8.50
C SER A 33 -3.07 13.10 -7.19
N ILE A 34 -3.27 14.00 -6.25
CA ILE A 34 -2.66 13.93 -4.91
C ILE A 34 -3.74 14.11 -3.87
N GLY A 35 -3.62 13.40 -2.77
CA GLY A 35 -4.60 13.49 -1.70
C GLY A 35 -4.22 12.81 -0.42
N THR A 36 -5.22 12.56 0.38
CA THR A 36 -5.12 11.87 1.65
C THR A 36 -5.98 10.63 1.69
N PHE A 37 -5.60 9.68 2.51
CA PHE A 37 -6.45 8.55 2.78
C PHE A 37 -6.54 8.24 4.29
N HIS A 38 -7.66 7.63 4.64
CA HIS A 38 -8.03 7.30 6.00
C HIS A 38 -8.48 5.84 6.06
N SER A 39 -7.95 5.11 7.03
CA SER A 39 -8.32 3.73 7.30
C SER A 39 -8.30 3.46 8.81
N PRO A 40 -8.86 2.34 9.29
CA PRO A 40 -8.70 1.92 10.69
C PRO A 40 -7.25 1.71 11.11
N LYS A 41 -6.33 1.56 10.15
CA LYS A 41 -4.89 1.44 10.41
C LYS A 41 -4.22 2.79 10.67
N GLY A 42 -4.76 3.87 10.11
CA GLY A 42 -4.17 5.19 10.25
C GLY A 42 -4.55 6.13 9.11
N ILE A 43 -3.76 7.18 8.98
CA ILE A 43 -3.92 8.22 7.97
C ILE A 43 -2.67 8.28 7.10
N GLY A 44 -2.83 8.72 5.87
CA GLY A 44 -1.71 8.80 4.94
C GLY A 44 -1.91 9.79 3.81
N LEU A 45 -0.86 9.88 3.01
CA LEU A 45 -0.85 10.59 1.74
C LEU A 45 -0.95 9.58 0.60
N CYS A 46 -1.67 9.93 -0.44
CA CYS A 46 -1.80 9.13 -1.64
C CYS A 46 -1.55 9.96 -2.90
N MET A 47 -1.03 9.30 -3.90
CA MET A 47 -0.78 9.86 -5.22
C MET A 47 -1.26 8.86 -6.27
N GLU A 48 -1.93 9.34 -7.29
CA GLU A 48 -2.36 8.55 -8.43
C GLU A 48 -1.78 9.11 -9.73
N LEU A 49 -1.29 8.22 -10.56
CA LEU A 49 -0.83 8.49 -11.92
C LEU A 49 -1.75 7.76 -12.89
N LYS A 50 -2.58 8.49 -13.60
CA LYS A 50 -3.46 7.94 -14.63
C LYS A 50 -2.73 7.88 -15.97
N GLN A 51 -2.76 6.71 -16.60
CA GLN A 51 -2.21 6.46 -17.92
C GLN A 51 -3.31 6.51 -18.99
N GLU A 52 -2.94 6.40 -20.27
CA GLU A 52 -3.92 6.35 -21.36
C GLU A 52 -4.83 5.11 -21.36
N SER A 53 -4.34 4.02 -20.79
CA SER A 53 -5.08 2.77 -20.65
C SER A 53 -6.12 2.86 -19.52
N ALA A 54 -6.99 1.85 -19.43
CA ALA A 54 -7.92 1.69 -18.31
C ALA A 54 -7.21 1.43 -16.96
N SER A 55 -5.88 1.53 -16.89
CA SER A 55 -5.06 1.32 -15.70
C SER A 55 -4.55 2.64 -15.13
N PHE A 56 -4.30 2.63 -13.83
CA PHE A 56 -3.65 3.72 -13.11
C PHE A 56 -2.74 3.16 -12.03
N ASP A 57 -1.69 3.92 -11.71
CA ASP A 57 -0.75 3.56 -10.66
C ASP A 57 -1.05 4.38 -9.41
N SER A 58 -1.16 3.74 -8.25
CA SER A 58 -1.38 4.37 -6.96
C SER A 58 -0.19 4.16 -6.03
N PHE A 59 0.19 5.22 -5.32
CA PHE A 59 1.26 5.24 -4.32
C PHE A 59 0.72 5.81 -3.03
N ASP A 60 0.86 5.05 -1.95
CA ASP A 60 0.40 5.43 -0.63
C ASP A 60 1.55 5.42 0.36
N ILE A 61 1.56 6.41 1.25
CA ILE A 61 2.42 6.43 2.43
C ILE A 61 1.53 6.61 3.65
N ILE A 62 1.47 5.60 4.51
CA ILE A 62 0.64 5.61 5.71
C ILE A 62 1.48 5.73 6.97
N ALA A 63 1.05 6.58 7.89
CA ALA A 63 1.41 6.48 9.29
C ALA A 63 0.51 5.41 9.91
N ASP A 64 1.06 4.22 10.13
CA ASP A 64 0.35 3.10 10.77
C ASP A 64 0.20 3.38 12.26
N MET A 65 -1.00 3.77 12.65
CA MET A 65 -1.35 4.15 14.02
C MET A 65 -2.08 3.04 14.77
N PHE A 66 -2.30 1.88 14.18
CA PHE A 66 -3.10 0.83 14.81
C PHE A 66 -2.56 0.42 16.18
N GLY A 67 -1.24 0.22 16.29
CA GLY A 67 -0.59 -0.06 17.57
C GLY A 67 -0.71 1.06 18.61
N VAL A 68 -0.79 2.30 18.16
CA VAL A 68 -0.99 3.47 19.04
C VAL A 68 -2.44 3.57 19.50
N LEU A 69 -3.39 3.37 18.57
CA LEU A 69 -4.82 3.47 18.86
C LEU A 69 -5.32 2.39 19.82
N ASN A 70 -4.74 1.20 19.76
CA ASN A 70 -5.08 0.10 20.69
C ASN A 70 -4.25 0.10 21.98
N GLY A 71 -3.37 1.10 22.17
CA GLY A 71 -2.58 1.26 23.38
C GLY A 71 -1.36 0.33 23.49
N SER A 72 -1.01 -0.40 22.44
CA SER A 72 0.13 -1.33 22.44
C SER A 72 1.47 -0.62 22.31
N HIS A 73 1.52 0.49 21.58
CA HIS A 73 2.75 1.22 21.29
C HIS A 73 2.59 2.73 21.41
N SER A 74 3.71 3.40 21.74
CA SER A 74 3.77 4.86 21.88
C SER A 74 4.13 5.60 20.59
N LYS A 75 4.49 4.88 19.52
CA LYS A 75 4.96 5.49 18.26
C LYS A 75 4.33 4.77 17.08
N PRO A 76 3.89 5.51 16.04
CA PRO A 76 3.36 4.91 14.82
C PRO A 76 4.45 4.21 14.01
N GLY A 77 4.02 3.29 13.13
CA GLY A 77 4.82 2.77 12.05
C GLY A 77 4.68 3.65 10.80
N ILE A 78 5.49 3.35 9.78
CA ILE A 78 5.38 3.96 8.45
C ILE A 78 5.40 2.84 7.41
N LYS A 79 4.43 2.85 6.52
CA LYS A 79 4.31 1.86 5.45
C LYS A 79 4.09 2.58 4.12
N ALA A 80 4.75 2.09 3.07
CA ALA A 80 4.53 2.53 1.70
C ALA A 80 3.90 1.38 0.90
N THR A 81 2.93 1.70 0.07
CA THR A 81 2.23 0.74 -0.79
C THR A 81 2.19 1.29 -2.21
N TYR A 82 2.44 0.44 -3.17
CA TYR A 82 2.25 0.70 -4.59
C TYR A 82 1.27 -0.31 -5.13
N CYS A 83 0.22 0.14 -5.82
CA CYS A 83 -0.71 -0.72 -6.55
C CYS A 83 -0.81 -0.27 -8.00
N ARG A 84 -0.99 -1.24 -8.89
CA ARG A 84 -1.37 -1.03 -10.27
C ARG A 84 -2.80 -1.48 -10.45
N ASP A 85 -3.69 -0.51 -10.51
CA ASP A 85 -5.13 -0.72 -10.53
C ASP A 85 -5.67 -0.70 -11.97
N ILE A 86 -6.69 -1.51 -12.22
CA ILE A 86 -7.34 -1.63 -13.52
C ILE A 86 -8.81 -1.30 -13.33
N THR A 87 -9.33 -0.38 -14.14
CA THR A 87 -10.76 -0.07 -14.18
C THR A 87 -11.50 -1.24 -14.83
N LEU A 88 -12.33 -1.91 -14.05
CA LEU A 88 -13.12 -3.06 -14.47
C LEU A 88 -14.44 -2.64 -15.13
N LYS A 89 -15.03 -1.55 -14.63
CA LYS A 89 -16.30 -1.02 -15.12
C LYS A 89 -16.34 0.49 -14.94
N HIS A 90 -16.80 1.18 -15.95
CA HIS A 90 -17.08 2.60 -15.94
C HIS A 90 -18.58 2.82 -16.10
N SER A 91 -19.15 3.75 -15.32
CA SER A 91 -20.55 4.18 -15.41
C SER A 91 -20.61 5.69 -15.27
N SER A 92 -21.21 6.35 -16.23
CA SER A 92 -21.38 7.81 -16.21
C SER A 92 -22.82 8.16 -15.85
N HIS A 93 -22.98 9.13 -14.95
CA HIS A 93 -24.24 9.71 -14.53
C HIS A 93 -24.15 11.23 -14.72
N ASP A 94 -25.28 11.92 -14.67
CA ASP A 94 -25.34 13.37 -14.95
C ASP A 94 -24.49 14.19 -13.96
N GLU A 95 -24.38 13.75 -12.69
CA GLU A 95 -23.71 14.50 -11.63
C GLU A 95 -22.32 13.92 -11.26
N TYR A 96 -22.03 12.66 -11.60
CA TYR A 96 -20.80 11.99 -11.24
C TYR A 96 -20.47 10.84 -12.18
N ASP A 97 -19.20 10.53 -12.33
CA ASP A 97 -18.72 9.31 -12.96
C ASP A 97 -18.28 8.30 -11.87
N LEU A 98 -18.60 7.04 -12.08
CA LEU A 98 -18.27 5.94 -11.18
C LEU A 98 -17.40 4.91 -11.91
N ASP A 99 -16.21 4.62 -11.36
CA ASP A 99 -15.37 3.52 -11.80
C ASP A 99 -15.28 2.45 -10.72
N LEU A 100 -15.47 1.19 -11.11
CA LEU A 100 -15.08 0.05 -10.30
C LEU A 100 -13.69 -0.40 -10.72
N TYR A 101 -12.82 -0.68 -9.78
CA TYR A 101 -11.44 -1.07 -10.06
C TYR A 101 -10.94 -2.12 -9.09
N ALA A 102 -9.87 -2.81 -9.49
CA ALA A 102 -9.07 -3.66 -8.63
C ALA A 102 -7.66 -3.76 -9.18
N GLY A 103 -6.70 -4.03 -8.30
CA GLY A 103 -5.32 -4.19 -8.73
C GLY A 103 -4.42 -4.88 -7.70
N PRO A 104 -3.36 -5.54 -8.19
CA PRO A 104 -2.28 -6.04 -7.36
C PRO A 104 -1.29 -4.94 -7.03
N GLY A 105 -0.57 -5.14 -5.93
CA GLY A 105 0.43 -4.21 -5.48
C GLY A 105 1.50 -4.87 -4.62
N ILE A 106 2.38 -4.02 -4.11
CA ILE A 106 3.42 -4.39 -3.15
C ILE A 106 3.40 -3.39 -2.00
N THR A 107 3.74 -3.87 -0.83
CA THR A 107 3.85 -3.05 0.37
C THR A 107 5.17 -3.29 1.07
N ALA A 108 5.74 -2.24 1.62
CA ALA A 108 6.92 -2.34 2.45
C ALA A 108 6.89 -1.24 3.53
N GLY A 109 7.43 -1.53 4.68
CA GLY A 109 7.43 -0.53 5.74
C GLY A 109 8.03 -1.02 7.02
N TYR A 110 7.86 -0.17 7.99
CA TYR A 110 8.26 -0.34 9.35
C TYR A 110 7.03 -0.24 10.23
N VAL A 111 6.67 -1.33 10.84
CA VAL A 111 5.51 -1.40 11.73
C VAL A 111 5.95 -1.76 13.15
N ARG A 112 5.09 -1.47 14.11
CA ARG A 112 5.23 -1.91 15.49
C ARG A 112 4.06 -2.81 15.81
N ASP A 113 4.35 -4.07 16.02
CA ASP A 113 3.34 -5.03 16.47
C ASP A 113 3.25 -5.06 18.01
N ILE A 114 2.17 -5.67 18.50
CA ILE A 114 1.80 -5.72 19.92
C ILE A 114 2.93 -6.26 20.81
N ASN A 115 3.74 -7.18 20.30
CA ASN A 115 4.77 -7.86 21.07
C ASN A 115 6.21 -7.54 20.63
N GLU A 116 6.40 -6.78 19.54
CA GLU A 116 7.72 -6.53 18.99
C GLU A 116 7.97 -5.02 18.83
N PRO A 117 9.07 -4.52 19.39
CA PRO A 117 9.32 -3.07 19.41
C PRO A 117 9.60 -2.52 18.02
N MET A 118 9.96 -3.37 17.04
CA MET A 118 10.47 -2.92 15.76
C MET A 118 10.50 -4.04 14.73
N SER A 119 9.65 -3.99 13.71
CA SER A 119 9.63 -4.96 12.64
C SER A 119 9.59 -4.30 11.26
N LEU A 120 10.32 -4.91 10.32
CA LEU A 120 10.22 -4.59 8.91
C LEU A 120 9.17 -5.49 8.28
N VAL A 121 8.27 -4.89 7.52
CA VAL A 121 7.21 -5.60 6.79
C VAL A 121 7.44 -5.41 5.31
N ALA A 122 7.34 -6.48 4.55
CA ALA A 122 7.36 -6.44 3.09
C ALA A 122 6.50 -7.57 2.52
N GLY A 123 5.75 -7.28 1.47
CA GLY A 123 4.87 -8.27 0.88
C GLY A 123 4.06 -7.79 -0.31
N MET A 124 3.07 -8.60 -0.64
CA MET A 124 2.09 -8.29 -1.65
C MET A 124 0.96 -7.45 -1.04
N SER A 125 0.44 -6.55 -1.84
CA SER A 125 -0.73 -5.75 -1.52
C SER A 125 -1.75 -5.89 -2.65
N GLY A 126 -2.95 -5.44 -2.41
CA GLY A 126 -3.99 -5.34 -3.42
C GLY A 126 -5.06 -4.35 -2.98
N SER A 127 -5.76 -3.84 -3.96
CA SER A 127 -6.86 -2.90 -3.76
C SER A 127 -8.06 -3.34 -4.59
N ALA A 128 -9.24 -3.08 -4.09
CA ALA A 128 -10.47 -3.19 -4.85
C ALA A 128 -11.48 -2.19 -4.32
N GLY A 129 -12.17 -1.49 -5.20
CA GLY A 129 -13.12 -0.48 -4.75
C GLY A 129 -13.83 0.23 -5.87
N CYS A 130 -14.40 1.37 -5.49
CA CYS A 130 -15.01 2.30 -6.44
C CYS A 130 -14.42 3.71 -6.24
N ARG A 131 -14.33 4.43 -7.34
CA ARG A 131 -13.95 5.83 -7.37
C ARG A 131 -15.06 6.66 -8.00
N LEU A 132 -15.38 7.75 -7.33
CA LEU A 132 -16.39 8.70 -7.71
C LEU A 132 -15.72 10.00 -8.10
N PHE A 133 -16.00 10.49 -9.30
CA PHE A 133 -15.47 11.75 -9.81
C PHE A 133 -16.57 12.82 -9.72
N PHE A 134 -16.24 13.92 -9.04
CA PHE A 134 -17.13 15.06 -8.86
C PHE A 134 -16.52 16.33 -9.48
N ASP A 135 -17.34 17.35 -9.63
CA ASP A 135 -16.96 18.72 -9.99
C ASP A 135 -15.95 18.75 -11.16
N SER A 136 -16.43 18.41 -12.34
CA SER A 136 -15.64 18.40 -13.57
C SER A 136 -14.38 17.49 -13.46
N ARG A 137 -14.46 16.46 -12.63
CA ARG A 137 -13.39 15.47 -12.39
C ARG A 137 -12.17 15.97 -11.58
N ARG A 138 -12.28 17.13 -10.93
CA ARG A 138 -11.19 17.65 -10.09
C ARG A 138 -11.07 16.95 -8.74
N VAL A 139 -12.22 16.54 -8.18
CA VAL A 139 -12.26 15.84 -6.89
C VAL A 139 -12.65 14.39 -7.13
N VAL A 140 -11.85 13.49 -6.57
CA VAL A 140 -12.08 12.04 -6.67
C VAL A 140 -12.15 11.46 -5.27
N VAL A 141 -13.25 10.75 -4.99
CA VAL A 141 -13.47 10.04 -3.74
C VAL A 141 -13.39 8.54 -3.99
N TYR A 142 -12.59 7.84 -3.21
CA TYR A 142 -12.46 6.39 -3.26
C TYR A 142 -13.09 5.76 -2.04
N LEU A 143 -13.84 4.71 -2.27
CA LEU A 143 -14.24 3.74 -1.25
C LEU A 143 -13.58 2.41 -1.61
N GLU A 144 -12.62 2.01 -0.82
CA GLU A 144 -11.70 0.93 -1.18
C GLU A 144 -11.56 -0.09 -0.05
N LEU A 145 -11.34 -1.32 -0.43
CA LEU A 145 -10.90 -2.39 0.43
C LEU A 145 -9.44 -2.73 0.10
N GLY A 146 -8.54 -2.44 1.01
CA GLY A 146 -7.13 -2.82 0.91
C GLY A 146 -6.89 -4.23 1.43
N LEU A 147 -5.94 -4.92 0.83
CA LEU A 147 -5.47 -6.26 1.22
C LEU A 147 -3.94 -6.20 1.36
N ASP A 148 -3.41 -6.70 2.49
CA ASP A 148 -1.97 -6.87 2.70
C ASP A 148 -1.65 -8.33 3.07
N LEU A 149 -0.77 -8.95 2.29
CA LEU A 149 -0.18 -10.26 2.56
C LEU A 149 1.34 -10.07 2.66
N ALA A 150 1.84 -9.91 3.87
CA ALA A 150 3.22 -9.52 4.09
C ALA A 150 3.94 -10.46 5.06
N ALA A 151 5.25 -10.52 4.89
CA ALA A 151 6.16 -11.14 5.84
C ALA A 151 6.74 -10.07 6.75
N GLU A 152 6.91 -10.41 8.01
CA GLU A 152 7.46 -9.56 9.05
C GLU A 152 8.83 -10.10 9.48
N LEU A 153 9.82 -9.22 9.47
CA LEU A 153 11.17 -9.49 9.92
C LEU A 153 11.41 -8.84 11.28
N ASN A 154 11.47 -9.68 12.30
CA ASN A 154 11.73 -9.27 13.67
C ASN A 154 13.19 -9.51 14.05
N ARG A 155 13.82 -8.54 14.71
CA ARG A 155 15.14 -8.71 15.31
C ARG A 155 15.01 -9.18 16.74
N ASN A 156 15.27 -10.48 16.96
CA ASN A 156 15.34 -11.02 18.31
C ASN A 156 16.67 -10.60 18.97
N ASN A 157 16.59 -9.62 19.88
CA ASN A 157 17.76 -9.10 20.60
C ASN A 157 18.41 -10.12 21.55
N ARG A 158 17.68 -11.16 21.98
CA ARG A 158 18.22 -12.21 22.88
C ARG A 158 19.16 -13.18 22.18
N PHE A 159 18.88 -13.49 20.92
CA PHE A 159 19.64 -14.52 20.18
C PHE A 159 20.43 -13.99 18.99
N ARG A 160 20.40 -12.69 18.71
CA ARG A 160 20.95 -12.07 17.48
C ARG A 160 20.42 -12.71 16.18
N ASN A 161 19.31 -13.41 16.26
CA ASN A 161 18.67 -14.04 15.11
C ASN A 161 17.62 -13.09 14.52
N VAL A 162 17.38 -13.28 13.23
CA VAL A 162 16.28 -12.63 12.51
C VAL A 162 15.18 -13.67 12.40
N ASP A 163 14.03 -13.41 13.00
CA ASP A 163 12.87 -14.26 12.92
C ASP A 163 11.98 -13.76 11.79
N LEU A 164 11.59 -14.65 10.89
CA LEU A 164 10.66 -14.39 9.81
C LEU A 164 9.28 -14.91 10.22
N THR A 165 8.31 -14.04 10.33
CA THR A 165 6.93 -14.42 10.63
C THR A 165 5.98 -13.91 9.56
N ILE A 166 4.81 -14.52 9.43
CA ILE A 166 3.72 -13.96 8.63
C ILE A 166 3.08 -12.84 9.46
N TYR A 167 2.93 -11.69 8.85
CA TYR A 167 2.26 -10.53 9.46
C TYR A 167 0.83 -10.89 9.88
N LYS A 168 0.62 -11.02 11.19
CA LYS A 168 -0.59 -11.59 11.79
C LYS A 168 -1.23 -10.64 12.79
N SER A 169 -1.82 -9.58 12.38
CA SER A 169 -2.53 -8.76 13.37
C SER A 169 -4.04 -8.72 13.16
N GLY A 170 -4.63 -9.89 12.82
CA GLY A 170 -6.08 -10.04 12.68
C GLY A 170 -6.63 -9.58 11.31
N ILE A 171 -7.94 -9.71 11.13
CA ILE A 171 -8.63 -9.46 9.86
C ILE A 171 -8.41 -8.03 9.37
N LEU A 172 -8.39 -7.03 10.27
CA LEU A 172 -8.18 -5.62 9.92
C LEU A 172 -6.77 -5.29 9.43
N HIS A 173 -5.81 -6.19 9.59
CA HIS A 173 -4.48 -6.04 9.01
C HIS A 173 -4.35 -6.66 7.62
N VAL A 174 -5.16 -7.66 7.35
CA VAL A 174 -5.22 -8.33 6.05
C VAL A 174 -6.20 -7.60 5.14
N PHE A 175 -7.42 -7.36 5.63
CA PHE A 175 -8.47 -6.63 4.91
C PHE A 175 -8.86 -5.39 5.69
N TYR A 176 -8.73 -4.22 5.09
CA TYR A 176 -9.10 -2.97 5.76
C TYR A 176 -9.83 -2.02 4.81
N PRO A 177 -10.96 -1.50 5.26
CA PRO A 177 -11.65 -0.45 4.50
C PRO A 177 -10.84 0.84 4.55
N GLN A 178 -10.83 1.56 3.45
CA GLN A 178 -10.21 2.88 3.40
C GLN A 178 -11.00 3.83 2.50
N VAL A 179 -10.88 5.12 2.82
CA VAL A 179 -11.45 6.22 2.05
C VAL A 179 -10.29 7.10 1.61
N ARG A 180 -10.24 7.43 0.31
CA ARG A 180 -9.26 8.38 -0.23
C ARG A 180 -9.99 9.59 -0.78
N LEU A 181 -9.38 10.74 -0.62
CA LEU A 181 -9.83 12.00 -1.19
C LEU A 181 -8.66 12.60 -1.97
N LEU A 182 -8.78 12.67 -3.30
CA LEU A 182 -7.75 13.16 -4.18
C LEU A 182 -8.22 14.38 -4.97
N TRP A 183 -7.26 15.25 -5.28
CA TRP A 183 -7.40 16.37 -6.20
C TRP A 183 -6.56 16.11 -7.43
N GLN A 184 -7.19 16.21 -8.58
CA GLN A 184 -6.52 16.13 -9.88
C GLN A 184 -5.86 17.48 -10.19
N LEU A 185 -4.57 17.43 -10.53
CA LEU A 185 -3.74 18.57 -10.88
C LEU A 185 -3.74 18.84 -12.38
#